data_f74f2f2e232ae621408f629a9fa071be
#
_entry.id   f74f2f2e232ae621408f629a9fa071be
#
_cell.length_a   1.000
_cell.length_b   1.000
_cell.length_c   1.000
_cell.angle_alpha   90.00
_cell.angle_beta   90.00
_cell.angle_gamma   90.00
#
_symmetry.space_group_name_H-M   'P 1'
#
loop_
_entity.id
_entity.type
_entity.pdbx_description
1 polymer ?
#
loop_
_entity_poly.entity_id
_entity_poly.type
_entity_poly.pdbx_seq_one_letter_code
_entity_poly.pdbx_strand_id
1 'polypeptide(L)'
;KKKFEIVKYLKNPSLKDVINNLKNTDYIFTNPNMSKFKINKQIISAGKKLKCICTASTGTNHIDLNYADKKKIKILSLKKHKKILEKIPSTAELAFTLMMVSLRNIIPASFSVTKYQWSYLEFIGEQLKDKKIGVLGYGRLGKLFAKFCLRFNAKVYFYDPFKKSNNKNIKKFLDINNFLNFIDILSIHIHLNKNTKNFLNKNLFNHMKKKVLIINT
;
A
#
# COMPACT_ATOMS: atom_id res chain seq x y z
N LYS A 1 -1.87 -36.82 -2.98
CA LYS A 1 -1.47 -35.41 -3.23
C LYS A 1 -1.47 -35.21 -4.74
N LYS A 2 -2.29 -34.27 -5.26
CA LYS A 2 -2.24 -33.88 -6.68
C LYS A 2 -0.88 -33.23 -6.95
N LYS A 3 -0.11 -33.78 -7.86
CA LYS A 3 1.18 -33.20 -8.32
C LYS A 3 0.82 -32.12 -9.36
N PHE A 4 1.37 -30.91 -9.19
CA PHE A 4 1.31 -29.83 -10.17
C PHE A 4 2.65 -29.79 -10.90
N GLU A 5 2.62 -29.64 -12.21
CA GLU A 5 3.76 -29.20 -12.98
C GLU A 5 3.88 -27.67 -12.84
N ILE A 6 5.03 -27.17 -12.41
CA ILE A 6 5.24 -25.75 -12.09
C ILE A 6 6.31 -25.17 -12.99
N VAL A 7 5.93 -24.20 -13.82
CA VAL A 7 6.86 -23.33 -14.53
C VAL A 7 7.11 -22.09 -13.67
N LYS A 8 8.33 -21.96 -13.15
CA LYS A 8 8.71 -20.83 -12.28
C LYS A 8 9.69 -19.90 -12.98
N TYR A 9 9.37 -18.60 -12.96
CA TYR A 9 10.29 -17.57 -13.41
C TYR A 9 11.04 -16.97 -12.21
N LEU A 10 12.37 -17.08 -12.21
CA LEU A 10 13.25 -16.50 -11.20
C LEU A 10 13.59 -15.03 -11.51
N LYS A 11 13.49 -14.63 -12.78
CA LYS A 11 13.63 -13.27 -13.28
C LYS A 11 12.39 -12.91 -14.09
N ASN A 12 12.19 -11.65 -14.39
CA ASN A 12 11.07 -11.26 -15.26
C ASN A 12 11.24 -11.89 -16.64
N PRO A 13 10.31 -12.74 -17.09
CA PRO A 13 10.36 -13.39 -18.39
C PRO A 13 10.06 -12.35 -19.51
N SER A 14 10.33 -12.72 -20.77
CA SER A 14 9.79 -11.98 -21.90
C SER A 14 8.27 -12.19 -22.02
N LEU A 15 7.55 -11.23 -22.61
CA LEU A 15 6.11 -11.41 -22.85
C LEU A 15 5.84 -12.63 -23.76
N LYS A 16 6.72 -12.90 -24.70
CA LYS A 16 6.65 -14.06 -25.61
C LYS A 16 6.70 -15.37 -24.85
N ASP A 17 7.62 -15.49 -23.87
CA ASP A 17 7.74 -16.69 -23.03
C ASP A 17 6.51 -16.90 -22.15
N VAL A 18 5.99 -15.82 -21.56
CA VAL A 18 4.75 -15.86 -20.79
C VAL A 18 3.59 -16.39 -21.64
N ILE A 19 3.39 -15.81 -22.84
CA ILE A 19 2.31 -16.21 -23.76
C ILE A 19 2.47 -17.67 -24.20
N ASN A 20 3.67 -18.12 -24.51
CA ASN A 20 3.90 -19.50 -24.95
C ASN A 20 3.59 -20.51 -23.85
N ASN A 21 4.03 -20.27 -22.62
CA ASN A 21 3.77 -21.16 -21.50
C ASN A 21 2.29 -21.16 -21.08
N LEU A 22 1.57 -20.05 -21.31
CA LEU A 22 0.15 -19.97 -20.96
C LEU A 22 -0.76 -20.85 -21.82
N LYS A 23 -0.35 -21.26 -23.01
CA LYS A 23 -1.15 -22.09 -23.93
C LYS A 23 -1.68 -23.37 -23.26
N ASN A 24 -0.87 -23.95 -22.37
CA ASN A 24 -1.19 -25.19 -21.66
C ASN A 24 -1.32 -25.05 -20.14
N THR A 25 -1.47 -23.82 -19.65
CA THR A 25 -1.50 -23.52 -18.22
C THR A 25 -2.94 -23.45 -17.70
N ASP A 26 -3.24 -24.17 -16.61
CA ASP A 26 -4.53 -24.12 -15.92
C ASP A 26 -4.59 -22.99 -14.87
N TYR A 27 -3.47 -22.64 -14.25
CA TYR A 27 -3.42 -21.72 -13.10
C TYR A 27 -2.25 -20.75 -13.23
N ILE A 28 -2.50 -19.46 -12.99
CA ILE A 28 -1.45 -18.47 -12.82
C ILE A 28 -1.34 -18.13 -11.33
N PHE A 29 -0.11 -18.15 -10.80
CA PHE A 29 0.21 -17.51 -9.54
C PHE A 29 1.08 -16.27 -9.80
N THR A 30 0.63 -15.10 -9.36
CA THR A 30 1.34 -13.85 -9.59
C THR A 30 1.51 -13.04 -8.32
N ASN A 31 2.60 -12.27 -8.27
CA ASN A 31 2.82 -11.23 -7.26
C ASN A 31 3.04 -9.89 -7.98
N PRO A 32 2.19 -8.86 -7.76
CA PRO A 32 2.31 -7.59 -8.46
C PRO A 32 3.65 -6.88 -8.22
N ASN A 33 4.28 -7.13 -7.08
CA ASN A 33 5.57 -6.54 -6.73
C ASN A 33 6.77 -7.22 -7.40
N MET A 34 6.56 -8.40 -7.98
CA MET A 34 7.61 -9.19 -8.63
C MET A 34 7.41 -9.31 -10.15
N SER A 35 6.28 -8.90 -10.68
CA SER A 35 5.96 -9.00 -12.09
C SER A 35 5.91 -7.63 -12.77
N LYS A 36 6.63 -7.46 -13.86
CA LYS A 36 6.54 -6.28 -14.74
C LYS A 36 5.25 -6.26 -15.57
N PHE A 37 4.57 -7.41 -15.70
CA PHE A 37 3.39 -7.53 -16.54
C PHE A 37 2.11 -7.36 -15.73
N LYS A 38 1.20 -6.54 -16.26
CA LYS A 38 -0.21 -6.61 -15.86
C LYS A 38 -0.84 -7.80 -16.58
N ILE A 39 -1.61 -8.59 -15.86
CA ILE A 39 -2.40 -9.69 -16.41
C ILE A 39 -3.59 -9.10 -17.18
N ASN A 40 -3.31 -8.60 -18.37
CA ASN A 40 -4.24 -7.93 -19.25
C ASN A 40 -4.99 -8.91 -20.18
N LYS A 41 -5.86 -8.38 -21.04
CA LYS A 41 -6.62 -9.14 -22.02
C LYS A 41 -5.71 -10.05 -22.89
N GLN A 42 -4.54 -9.58 -23.33
CA GLN A 42 -3.63 -10.35 -24.17
C GLN A 42 -3.12 -11.60 -23.45
N ILE A 43 -2.65 -11.45 -22.19
CA ILE A 43 -2.15 -12.54 -21.36
C ILE A 43 -3.29 -13.53 -21.05
N ILE A 44 -4.46 -13.04 -20.65
CA ILE A 44 -5.60 -13.90 -20.34
C ILE A 44 -6.07 -14.69 -21.58
N SER A 45 -6.08 -14.06 -22.76
CA SER A 45 -6.50 -14.72 -24.00
C SER A 45 -5.56 -15.83 -24.45
N ALA A 46 -4.26 -15.73 -24.13
CA ALA A 46 -3.29 -16.75 -24.46
C ALA A 46 -3.47 -18.06 -23.67
N GLY A 47 -4.08 -17.95 -22.48
CA GLY A 47 -4.34 -19.09 -21.60
C GLY A 47 -5.63 -19.83 -21.96
N LYS A 48 -5.65 -20.62 -23.04
CA LYS A 48 -6.86 -21.36 -23.49
C LYS A 48 -7.44 -22.31 -22.44
N LYS A 49 -6.60 -22.87 -21.57
CA LYS A 49 -6.98 -23.78 -20.48
C LYS A 49 -7.07 -23.10 -19.11
N LEU A 50 -6.87 -21.77 -19.06
CA LEU A 50 -6.75 -21.03 -17.81
C LEU A 50 -8.08 -21.01 -17.02
N LYS A 51 -8.04 -21.53 -15.80
CA LYS A 51 -9.19 -21.67 -14.89
C LYS A 51 -9.17 -20.65 -13.77
N CYS A 52 -7.97 -20.28 -13.31
CA CYS A 52 -7.82 -19.40 -12.14
C CYS A 52 -6.54 -18.58 -12.17
N ILE A 53 -6.64 -17.36 -11.69
CA ILE A 53 -5.51 -16.48 -11.42
C ILE A 53 -5.46 -16.22 -9.91
N CYS A 54 -4.35 -16.61 -9.29
CA CYS A 54 -4.07 -16.39 -7.87
C CYS A 54 -3.07 -15.26 -7.72
N THR A 55 -3.33 -14.33 -6.79
CA THR A 55 -2.38 -13.25 -6.49
C THR A 55 -2.07 -13.19 -5.00
N ALA A 56 -0.77 -13.06 -4.67
CA ALA A 56 -0.28 -12.88 -3.31
C ALA A 56 -0.46 -11.43 -2.80
N SER A 57 -1.57 -10.78 -3.16
CA SER A 57 -1.87 -9.41 -2.78
C SER A 57 -3.34 -9.23 -2.39
N THR A 58 -3.64 -8.14 -1.69
CA THR A 58 -5.03 -7.72 -1.43
C THR A 58 -5.60 -6.92 -2.60
N GLY A 59 -4.75 -6.14 -3.28
CA GLY A 59 -5.11 -5.40 -4.50
C GLY A 59 -5.11 -6.31 -5.73
N THR A 60 -5.95 -5.98 -6.69
CA THR A 60 -6.11 -6.73 -7.97
C THR A 60 -6.01 -5.83 -9.20
N ASN A 61 -5.51 -4.61 -9.04
CA ASN A 61 -5.38 -3.60 -10.09
C ASN A 61 -4.39 -3.99 -11.22
N HIS A 62 -3.58 -5.01 -10.99
CA HIS A 62 -2.67 -5.62 -11.97
C HIS A 62 -3.33 -6.71 -12.81
N ILE A 63 -4.63 -7.02 -12.59
CA ILE A 63 -5.41 -8.04 -13.31
C ILE A 63 -6.60 -7.36 -13.98
N ASP A 64 -6.85 -7.67 -15.25
CA ASP A 64 -8.07 -7.27 -15.94
C ASP A 64 -9.25 -8.14 -15.47
N LEU A 65 -9.89 -7.67 -14.38
CA LEU A 65 -11.00 -8.37 -13.75
C LEU A 65 -12.20 -8.53 -14.69
N ASN A 66 -12.49 -7.51 -15.49
CA ASN A 66 -13.63 -7.53 -16.41
C ASN A 66 -13.46 -8.60 -17.48
N TYR A 67 -12.25 -8.72 -18.02
CA TYR A 67 -11.97 -9.71 -19.04
C TYR A 67 -11.86 -11.12 -18.45
N ALA A 68 -11.29 -11.27 -17.26
CA ALA A 68 -11.25 -12.54 -16.54
C ALA A 68 -12.68 -13.07 -16.25
N ASP A 69 -13.57 -12.19 -15.82
CA ASP A 69 -14.97 -12.54 -15.55
C ASP A 69 -15.71 -12.99 -16.84
N LYS A 70 -15.56 -12.24 -17.95
CA LYS A 70 -16.09 -12.65 -19.27
C LYS A 70 -15.59 -14.03 -19.71
N LYS A 71 -14.39 -14.41 -19.34
CA LYS A 71 -13.80 -15.73 -19.61
C LYS A 71 -14.09 -16.77 -18.53
N LYS A 72 -14.89 -16.44 -17.52
CA LYS A 72 -15.23 -17.29 -16.36
C LYS A 72 -13.99 -17.79 -15.60
N ILE A 73 -12.91 -16.98 -15.59
CA ILE A 73 -11.65 -17.29 -14.89
C ILE A 73 -11.77 -16.81 -13.44
N LYS A 74 -11.58 -17.71 -12.49
CA LYS A 74 -11.65 -17.42 -11.06
C LYS A 74 -10.46 -16.58 -10.61
N ILE A 75 -10.73 -15.51 -9.84
CA ILE A 75 -9.66 -14.69 -9.23
C ILE A 75 -9.58 -14.99 -7.74
N LEU A 76 -8.43 -15.43 -7.28
CA LEU A 76 -8.11 -15.63 -5.86
C LEU A 76 -7.10 -14.58 -5.40
N SER A 77 -7.43 -13.88 -4.33
CA SER A 77 -6.57 -12.88 -3.71
C SER A 77 -6.63 -12.99 -2.18
N LEU A 78 -5.68 -12.37 -1.49
CA LEU A 78 -5.67 -12.36 -0.02
C LEU A 78 -6.83 -11.55 0.60
N LYS A 79 -7.55 -10.75 -0.20
CA LYS A 79 -8.60 -9.83 0.29
C LYS A 79 -9.65 -10.53 1.19
N LYS A 80 -10.02 -11.77 0.88
CA LYS A 80 -11.02 -12.55 1.64
C LYS A 80 -10.44 -13.29 2.84
N HIS A 81 -9.12 -13.35 3.00
CA HIS A 81 -8.43 -14.14 4.03
C HIS A 81 -8.02 -13.29 5.23
N LYS A 82 -9.00 -12.77 5.99
CA LYS A 82 -8.79 -11.85 7.12
C LYS A 82 -7.79 -12.39 8.16
N LYS A 83 -7.93 -13.66 8.58
CA LYS A 83 -7.02 -14.30 9.55
C LYS A 83 -5.55 -14.31 9.12
N ILE A 84 -5.29 -14.46 7.80
CA ILE A 84 -3.93 -14.38 7.25
C ILE A 84 -3.44 -12.93 7.26
N LEU A 85 -4.29 -12.00 6.80
CA LEU A 85 -3.94 -10.58 6.71
C LEU A 85 -3.67 -9.96 8.08
N GLU A 86 -4.35 -10.39 9.14
CA GLU A 86 -4.11 -9.92 10.51
C GLU A 86 -2.70 -10.22 11.01
N LYS A 87 -2.07 -11.27 10.48
CA LYS A 87 -0.69 -11.65 10.81
C LYS A 87 0.37 -10.94 9.94
N ILE A 88 -0.03 -10.02 9.06
CA ILE A 88 0.88 -9.31 8.15
C ILE A 88 0.84 -7.80 8.44
N PRO A 89 1.63 -7.30 9.41
CA PRO A 89 1.69 -5.88 9.75
C PRO A 89 2.64 -5.08 8.84
N SER A 90 3.48 -5.72 8.05
CA SER A 90 4.66 -5.17 7.38
C SER A 90 4.43 -3.85 6.62
N THR A 91 3.29 -3.68 5.95
CA THR A 91 2.99 -2.41 5.26
C THR A 91 2.76 -1.25 6.24
N ALA A 92 2.12 -1.51 7.38
CA ALA A 92 1.94 -0.46 8.39
C ALA A 92 3.25 -0.15 9.13
N GLU A 93 4.10 -1.16 9.33
CA GLU A 93 5.45 -1.00 9.87
C GLU A 93 6.32 -0.17 8.92
N LEU A 94 6.28 -0.47 7.62
CA LEU A 94 7.00 0.32 6.61
C LEU A 94 6.53 1.78 6.61
N ALA A 95 5.22 2.03 6.64
CA ALA A 95 4.69 3.39 6.69
C ALA A 95 5.17 4.14 7.94
N PHE A 96 5.16 3.49 9.09
CA PHE A 96 5.66 4.06 10.34
C PHE A 96 7.18 4.31 10.29
N THR A 97 7.95 3.37 9.77
CA THR A 97 9.39 3.51 9.58
C THR A 97 9.74 4.68 8.66
N LEU A 98 9.09 4.79 7.50
CA LEU A 98 9.29 5.90 6.57
C LEU A 98 8.98 7.26 7.22
N MET A 99 7.93 7.34 8.01
CA MET A 99 7.59 8.53 8.78
C MET A 99 8.71 8.91 9.75
N MET A 100 9.20 7.96 10.54
CA MET A 100 10.27 8.19 11.52
C MET A 100 11.60 8.54 10.84
N VAL A 101 11.95 7.86 9.77
CA VAL A 101 13.15 8.15 8.97
C VAL A 101 13.14 9.58 8.43
N SER A 102 11.97 10.03 7.93
CA SER A 102 11.78 11.38 7.41
C SER A 102 11.84 12.45 8.52
N LEU A 103 11.12 12.23 9.63
CA LEU A 103 11.09 13.16 10.77
C LEU A 103 12.46 13.35 11.42
N ARG A 104 13.27 12.32 11.43
CA ARG A 104 14.56 12.31 12.13
C ARG A 104 15.75 12.52 11.20
N ASN A 105 15.53 12.86 9.93
CA ASN A 105 16.59 13.11 8.93
C ASN A 105 17.61 11.94 8.83
N ILE A 106 17.15 10.68 9.03
CA ILE A 106 18.05 9.52 9.14
C ILE A 106 18.86 9.31 7.84
N ILE A 107 18.24 9.45 6.67
CA ILE A 107 18.93 9.20 5.39
C ILE A 107 20.08 10.18 5.15
N PRO A 108 19.88 11.53 5.21
CA PRO A 108 20.97 12.45 5.01
C PRO A 108 22.03 12.34 6.12
N ALA A 109 21.64 12.08 7.37
CA ALA A 109 22.59 11.87 8.46
C ALA A 109 23.47 10.62 8.22
N SER A 110 22.87 9.49 7.84
CA SER A 110 23.59 8.28 7.50
C SER A 110 24.57 8.50 6.35
N PHE A 111 24.14 9.22 5.31
CA PHE A 111 25.00 9.53 4.17
C PHE A 111 26.19 10.44 4.54
N SER A 112 26.00 11.40 5.44
CA SER A 112 27.08 12.24 5.97
C SER A 112 28.15 11.41 6.70
N VAL A 113 27.72 10.46 7.55
CA VAL A 113 28.64 9.56 8.25
C VAL A 113 29.46 8.70 7.29
N THR A 114 28.89 8.22 6.19
CA THR A 114 29.66 7.46 5.17
C THR A 114 30.72 8.29 4.48
N LYS A 115 30.64 9.61 4.57
CA LYS A 115 31.65 10.56 4.08
C LYS A 115 32.60 11.03 5.17
N TYR A 116 32.62 10.37 6.34
CA TYR A 116 33.44 10.75 7.51
C TYR A 116 33.14 12.16 8.05
N GLN A 117 31.93 12.67 7.83
CA GLN A 117 31.45 13.94 8.33
C GLN A 117 30.62 13.71 9.60
N TRP A 118 30.99 14.43 10.68
CA TRP A 118 30.30 14.32 11.96
C TRP A 118 29.72 15.68 12.35
N SER A 119 28.50 15.96 11.87
CA SER A 119 27.75 17.16 12.25
C SER A 119 26.31 16.75 12.59
N TYR A 120 25.93 16.85 13.87
CA TYR A 120 24.55 16.53 14.27
C TYR A 120 23.60 17.71 14.07
N LEU A 121 24.10 18.96 14.09
CA LEU A 121 23.26 20.17 13.98
C LEU A 121 22.51 20.27 12.66
N GLU A 122 23.11 19.82 11.57
CA GLU A 122 22.50 19.83 10.24
C GLU A 122 21.34 18.83 10.10
N PHE A 123 21.28 17.83 11.00
CA PHE A 123 20.34 16.73 10.93
C PHE A 123 19.34 16.71 12.09
N ILE A 124 19.18 17.82 12.80
CA ILE A 124 18.18 17.95 13.86
C ILE A 124 16.81 17.70 13.26
N GLY A 125 16.15 16.64 13.73
CA GLY A 125 14.81 16.25 13.29
C GLY A 125 13.74 16.67 14.29
N GLU A 126 12.50 16.29 13.99
CA GLU A 126 11.34 16.58 14.82
C GLU A 126 10.91 15.36 15.64
N GLN A 127 10.36 15.58 16.82
CA GLN A 127 9.77 14.53 17.65
C GLN A 127 8.37 14.17 17.13
N LEU A 128 8.01 12.89 17.27
CA LEU A 128 6.65 12.44 16.92
C LEU A 128 5.61 12.81 17.99
N LYS A 129 6.06 12.95 19.26
CA LYS A 129 5.21 13.36 20.37
C LYS A 129 4.44 14.64 20.00
N ASP A 130 3.15 14.68 20.31
CA ASP A 130 2.21 15.77 20.08
C ASP A 130 1.94 16.13 18.59
N LYS A 131 2.61 15.51 17.62
CA LYS A 131 2.30 15.69 16.20
C LYS A 131 0.87 15.23 15.89
N LYS A 132 0.20 15.99 15.04
CA LYS A 132 -1.15 15.68 14.55
C LYS A 132 -1.05 14.76 13.34
N ILE A 133 -1.25 13.47 13.56
CA ILE A 133 -1.14 12.45 12.54
C ILE A 133 -2.50 12.21 11.89
N GLY A 134 -2.59 12.43 10.60
CA GLY A 134 -3.76 12.12 9.78
C GLY A 134 -3.63 10.75 9.10
N VAL A 135 -4.63 9.91 9.30
CA VAL A 135 -4.75 8.60 8.66
C VAL A 135 -5.86 8.67 7.62
N LEU A 136 -5.50 8.68 6.33
CA LEU A 136 -6.46 8.63 5.23
C LEU A 136 -6.79 7.18 4.90
N GLY A 137 -8.00 6.75 5.26
CA GLY A 137 -8.43 5.36 5.20
C GLY A 137 -8.17 4.59 6.51
N TYR A 138 -9.22 4.38 7.30
CA TYR A 138 -9.16 3.75 8.63
C TYR A 138 -9.54 2.25 8.55
N GLY A 139 -8.94 1.57 7.55
CA GLY A 139 -9.01 0.11 7.38
C GLY A 139 -8.05 -0.63 8.31
N ARG A 140 -7.70 -1.88 7.97
CA ARG A 140 -6.79 -2.74 8.75
C ARG A 140 -5.41 -2.08 8.98
N LEU A 141 -4.76 -1.63 7.90
CA LEU A 141 -3.43 -1.03 7.97
C LEU A 141 -3.45 0.35 8.63
N GLY A 142 -4.44 1.20 8.28
CA GLY A 142 -4.58 2.52 8.91
C GLY A 142 -4.82 2.44 10.41
N LYS A 143 -5.61 1.46 10.87
CA LYS A 143 -5.80 1.18 12.31
C LYS A 143 -4.51 0.76 13.01
N LEU A 144 -3.71 -0.09 12.34
CA LEU A 144 -2.45 -0.57 12.91
C LEU A 144 -1.41 0.55 12.97
N PHE A 145 -1.27 1.33 11.90
CA PHE A 145 -0.41 2.52 11.86
C PHE A 145 -0.81 3.53 12.96
N ALA A 146 -2.12 3.80 13.11
CA ALA A 146 -2.64 4.67 14.16
C ALA A 146 -2.24 4.17 15.58
N LYS A 147 -2.29 2.85 15.81
CA LYS A 147 -1.85 2.26 17.09
C LYS A 147 -0.36 2.49 17.34
N PHE A 148 0.49 2.38 16.32
CA PHE A 148 1.92 2.67 16.47
C PHE A 148 2.13 4.15 16.85
N CYS A 149 1.48 5.07 16.14
CA CYS A 149 1.59 6.50 16.44
C CYS A 149 1.15 6.85 17.86
N LEU A 150 0.06 6.26 18.35
CA LEU A 150 -0.40 6.47 19.73
C LEU A 150 0.61 6.02 20.78
N ARG A 151 1.34 4.91 20.52
CA ARG A 151 2.39 4.41 21.44
C ARG A 151 3.58 5.37 21.55
N PHE A 152 3.76 6.23 20.57
CA PHE A 152 4.75 7.31 20.58
C PHE A 152 4.16 8.66 21.01
N ASN A 153 3.01 8.66 21.66
CA ASN A 153 2.32 9.85 22.18
C ASN A 153 1.96 10.90 21.11
N ALA A 154 1.75 10.47 19.86
CA ALA A 154 1.22 11.33 18.82
C ALA A 154 -0.30 11.52 18.97
N LYS A 155 -0.83 12.64 18.46
CA LYS A 155 -2.27 12.91 18.38
C LYS A 155 -2.81 12.36 17.06
N VAL A 156 -3.67 11.34 17.12
CA VAL A 156 -4.11 10.61 15.92
C VAL A 156 -5.53 11.00 15.51
N TYR A 157 -5.66 11.33 14.24
CA TYR A 157 -6.90 11.69 13.56
C TYR A 157 -7.06 10.85 12.31
N PHE A 158 -8.30 10.62 11.85
CA PHE A 158 -8.52 9.91 10.61
C PHE A 158 -9.67 10.48 9.81
N TYR A 159 -9.58 10.30 8.51
CA TYR A 159 -10.68 10.48 7.57
C TYR A 159 -10.97 9.16 6.86
N ASP A 160 -12.20 8.68 7.02
CA ASP A 160 -12.75 7.52 6.33
C ASP A 160 -14.28 7.63 6.38
N PRO A 161 -14.99 7.79 5.23
CA PRO A 161 -16.44 7.93 5.20
C PRO A 161 -17.17 6.74 5.82
N PHE A 162 -16.57 5.53 5.70
CA PHE A 162 -17.24 4.26 6.01
C PHE A 162 -16.84 3.68 7.38
N LYS A 163 -15.88 4.27 8.10
CA LYS A 163 -15.35 3.69 9.33
C LYS A 163 -15.58 4.59 10.54
N LYS A 164 -15.67 3.91 11.69
CA LYS A 164 -15.72 4.54 13.02
C LYS A 164 -14.53 4.03 13.85
N SER A 165 -14.17 4.76 14.88
CA SER A 165 -13.20 4.32 15.87
C SER A 165 -13.90 4.11 17.22
N ASN A 166 -13.57 3.00 17.87
CA ASN A 166 -13.97 2.74 19.25
C ASN A 166 -12.88 3.23 20.24
N ASN A 167 -11.74 3.70 19.76
CA ASN A 167 -10.67 4.23 20.59
C ASN A 167 -10.89 5.74 20.79
N LYS A 168 -11.11 6.16 22.02
CA LYS A 168 -11.37 7.57 22.42
C LYS A 168 -10.20 8.50 22.05
N ASN A 169 -8.99 7.99 21.96
CA ASN A 169 -7.79 8.75 21.62
C ASN A 169 -7.59 8.94 20.11
N ILE A 170 -8.49 8.41 19.27
CA ILE A 170 -8.44 8.55 17.81
C ILE A 170 -9.71 9.24 17.33
N LYS A 171 -9.57 10.49 16.88
CA LYS A 171 -10.71 11.32 16.49
C LYS A 171 -10.97 11.23 14.99
N LYS A 172 -12.25 11.10 14.61
CA LYS A 172 -12.70 11.12 13.22
C LYS A 172 -12.95 12.55 12.75
N PHE A 173 -12.48 12.88 11.55
CA PHE A 173 -12.94 14.03 10.81
C PHE A 173 -14.05 13.65 9.83
N LEU A 174 -15.05 14.48 9.68
CA LEU A 174 -16.17 14.28 8.76
C LEU A 174 -15.95 15.01 7.43
N ASP A 175 -15.18 16.09 7.45
CA ASP A 175 -14.82 16.88 6.27
C ASP A 175 -13.33 16.69 5.94
N ILE A 176 -13.03 16.47 4.65
CA ILE A 176 -11.68 16.19 4.18
C ILE A 176 -10.79 17.44 4.17
N ASN A 177 -11.34 18.63 3.87
CA ASN A 177 -10.55 19.84 3.78
C ASN A 177 -10.11 20.28 5.18
N ASN A 178 -11.04 20.24 6.16
CA ASN A 178 -10.73 20.49 7.56
C ASN A 178 -9.72 19.48 8.10
N PHE A 179 -9.83 18.21 7.71
CA PHE A 179 -8.86 17.18 8.07
C PHE A 179 -7.46 17.52 7.55
N LEU A 180 -7.32 17.84 6.26
CA LEU A 180 -6.03 18.10 5.61
C LEU A 180 -5.39 19.40 6.15
N ASN A 181 -6.17 20.42 6.46
CA ASN A 181 -5.66 21.67 7.02
C ASN A 181 -5.17 21.51 8.48
N PHE A 182 -5.70 20.52 9.20
CA PHE A 182 -5.41 20.37 10.63
C PHE A 182 -4.15 19.53 10.93
N ILE A 183 -3.83 18.55 10.10
CA ILE A 183 -2.77 17.58 10.35
C ILE A 183 -1.38 18.10 10.03
N ASP A 184 -0.35 17.50 10.65
CA ASP A 184 1.07 17.77 10.38
C ASP A 184 1.68 16.68 9.49
N ILE A 185 1.16 15.45 9.58
CA ILE A 185 1.62 14.27 8.84
C ILE A 185 0.40 13.55 8.29
N LEU A 186 0.41 13.21 7.01
CA LEU A 186 -0.61 12.41 6.34
C LEU A 186 -0.07 11.03 5.98
N SER A 187 -0.69 9.97 6.47
CA SER A 187 -0.41 8.60 6.02
C SER A 187 -1.61 8.04 5.25
N ILE A 188 -1.34 7.54 4.02
CA ILE A 188 -2.36 7.11 3.07
C ILE A 188 -2.51 5.60 3.12
N HIS A 189 -3.74 5.14 3.46
CA HIS A 189 -4.09 3.73 3.61
C HIS A 189 -5.38 3.35 2.85
N ILE A 190 -5.69 4.08 1.78
CA ILE A 190 -6.81 3.78 0.89
C ILE A 190 -6.38 2.85 -0.25
N HIS A 191 -7.25 1.93 -0.65
CA HIS A 191 -6.99 1.08 -1.82
C HIS A 191 -7.19 1.87 -3.12
N LEU A 192 -6.30 1.64 -4.10
CA LEU A 192 -6.47 2.17 -5.44
C LEU A 192 -7.65 1.47 -6.15
N ASN A 193 -8.66 2.25 -6.53
CA ASN A 193 -9.79 1.83 -7.35
C ASN A 193 -10.33 3.02 -8.16
N LYS A 194 -11.43 2.83 -8.90
CA LYS A 194 -12.01 3.90 -9.74
C LYS A 194 -12.35 5.17 -8.94
N ASN A 195 -12.82 5.04 -7.70
CA ASN A 195 -13.26 6.15 -6.86
C ASN A 195 -12.11 6.81 -6.10
N THR A 196 -10.99 6.12 -5.92
CA THR A 196 -9.82 6.61 -5.16
C THR A 196 -8.63 6.98 -6.05
N LYS A 197 -8.72 6.68 -7.35
CA LYS A 197 -7.72 7.13 -8.32
C LYS A 197 -7.71 8.66 -8.36
N ASN A 198 -6.52 9.25 -8.16
CA ASN A 198 -6.33 10.71 -8.07
C ASN A 198 -7.19 11.38 -6.98
N PHE A 199 -7.53 10.65 -5.92
CA PHE A 199 -8.31 11.20 -4.80
C PHE A 199 -7.60 12.43 -4.20
N LEU A 200 -6.32 12.32 -3.87
CA LEU A 200 -5.49 13.46 -3.53
C LEU A 200 -5.07 14.16 -4.83
N ASN A 201 -5.78 15.19 -5.19
CA ASN A 201 -5.54 16.03 -6.36
C ASN A 201 -5.04 17.43 -5.95
N LYS A 202 -4.71 18.28 -6.92
CA LYS A 202 -4.19 19.63 -6.70
C LYS A 202 -5.07 20.45 -5.74
N ASN A 203 -6.39 20.34 -5.86
CA ASN A 203 -7.32 21.06 -5.00
C ASN A 203 -7.16 20.63 -3.53
N LEU A 204 -7.13 19.33 -3.24
CA LEU A 204 -6.94 18.83 -1.88
C LEU A 204 -5.54 19.15 -1.32
N PHE A 205 -4.49 19.15 -2.17
CA PHE A 205 -3.16 19.60 -1.75
C PHE A 205 -3.15 21.07 -1.28
N ASN A 206 -3.94 21.94 -1.90
CA ASN A 206 -4.02 23.34 -1.51
C ASN A 206 -4.63 23.56 -0.11
N HIS A 207 -5.36 22.59 0.42
CA HIS A 207 -5.87 22.61 1.80
C HIS A 207 -4.87 22.11 2.84
N MET A 208 -3.72 21.57 2.42
CA MET A 208 -2.71 21.08 3.35
C MET A 208 -1.82 22.21 3.87
N LYS A 209 -1.23 22.02 5.03
CA LYS A 209 -0.18 22.90 5.53
C LYS A 209 1.04 22.87 4.60
N LYS A 210 1.75 24.00 4.48
CA LYS A 210 2.93 24.11 3.59
C LYS A 210 4.03 23.03 3.82
N LYS A 211 4.15 22.54 5.05
CA LYS A 211 5.20 21.57 5.45
C LYS A 211 4.61 20.22 5.89
N VAL A 212 3.44 19.82 5.36
CA VAL A 212 2.87 18.51 5.69
C VAL A 212 3.77 17.40 5.16
N LEU A 213 4.08 16.43 6.02
CA LEU A 213 4.77 15.21 5.60
C LEU A 213 3.74 14.19 5.09
N ILE A 214 3.93 13.67 3.88
CA ILE A 214 3.03 12.68 3.26
C ILE A 214 3.73 11.34 3.17
N ILE A 215 3.11 10.29 3.71
CA ILE A 215 3.57 8.91 3.64
C ILE A 215 2.59 8.09 2.79
N ASN A 216 3.11 7.45 1.75
CA ASN A 216 2.36 6.57 0.87
C ASN A 216 3.16 5.29 0.60
N THR A 217 2.58 4.11 0.89
CA THR A 217 3.20 2.77 0.77
C THR A 217 2.40 1.83 -0.11
#